data_3ecb7b76493b143e0b9da1f17b6767f5
#
_entry.id   3ecb7b76493b143e0b9da1f17b6767f5
#
_cell.length_a   1.000
_cell.length_b   1.000
_cell.length_c   1.000
_cell.angle_alpha   90.00
_cell.angle_beta   90.00
_cell.angle_gamma   90.00
#
_symmetry.space_group_name_H-M   'P 1'
#
loop_
_entity.id
_entity.type
_entity.pdbx_description
1 polymer ?
#
loop_
_entity_poly.entity_id
_entity_poly.type
_entity_poly.pdbx_seq_one_letter_code
_entity_poly.pdbx_strand_id
1 'polypeptide(L)'
;MYIRIIEQEVSKKLNRTTLRTVEILKLVSKKPDGITLDEICAKLDMPKTSAYDIVTTLVQTGMIHVAREQKQRYTIGLTAYRIGINYTNNLDFISTIDPVLKAFSREVGKTVFFGIRSDDSIVYICKFEPENPIITTATVGTKNPIYCTSLGKAIMAYTEDEDRDGVLSRISFKKHTDRTICTREEFERELKSVREKGYAFDARELEEHMECVGAPVFGQDGNVMGAISVSSLYKPTEDYDALGRLVSDKGAQLSRLLGYIGHV
;
A
#
# COMPACT_ATOMS: atom_id res chain seq x y z
N MET A 1 -8.58 18.71 5.94
CA MET A 1 -8.39 19.85 6.88
C MET A 1 -7.88 19.43 8.27
N TYR A 2 -8.23 18.27 8.82
CA TYR A 2 -7.74 17.82 10.15
C TYR A 2 -6.29 17.31 10.17
N ILE A 3 -5.75 16.81 9.07
CA ILE A 3 -4.35 16.30 8.99
C ILE A 3 -3.33 17.45 8.93
N ARG A 4 -3.67 18.61 8.33
CA ARG A 4 -2.77 19.78 8.25
C ARG A 4 -2.44 20.47 9.59
N ILE A 5 -3.24 20.25 10.63
CA ILE A 5 -3.02 20.89 11.95
C ILE A 5 -1.94 20.15 12.76
N ILE A 6 -1.64 18.90 12.43
CA ILE A 6 -0.66 18.09 13.17
C ILE A 6 0.77 18.27 12.64
N GLU A 7 0.94 18.65 11.37
CA GLU A 7 2.27 18.77 10.75
C GLU A 7 3.05 20.06 11.12
N GLN A 8 2.39 21.11 11.57
CA GLN A 8 3.06 22.39 11.89
C GLN A 8 3.56 22.51 13.36
N GLU A 9 3.32 21.53 14.23
CA GLU A 9 3.75 21.60 15.65
C GLU A 9 4.69 20.48 16.11
N VAL A 10 5.33 19.70 15.25
CA VAL A 10 6.14 18.55 15.69
C VAL A 10 7.62 18.89 15.83
N SER A 11 7.93 19.80 16.77
CA SER A 11 9.13 19.71 17.59
C SER A 11 8.81 19.12 18.99
N LYS A 12 7.71 18.40 19.15
CA LYS A 12 7.39 17.71 20.41
C LYS A 12 8.17 16.39 20.48
N LYS A 13 8.96 16.22 21.55
CA LYS A 13 9.64 14.98 21.92
C LYS A 13 8.63 13.83 21.95
N LEU A 14 8.68 12.92 20.96
CA LEU A 14 7.79 11.76 20.88
C LEU A 14 7.88 10.93 22.16
N ASN A 15 6.72 10.41 22.61
CA ASN A 15 6.71 9.50 23.77
C ASN A 15 7.41 8.19 23.40
N ARG A 16 8.52 7.92 24.06
CA ARG A 16 9.40 6.78 23.77
C ARG A 16 8.70 5.43 23.95
N THR A 17 7.85 5.29 24.97
CA THR A 17 7.11 4.05 25.23
C THR A 17 6.08 3.80 24.14
N THR A 18 5.31 4.82 23.77
CA THR A 18 4.31 4.72 22.69
C THR A 18 4.97 4.37 21.36
N LEU A 19 6.09 5.02 21.03
CA LEU A 19 6.84 4.71 19.79
C LEU A 19 7.28 3.24 19.79
N ARG A 20 7.90 2.76 20.86
CA ARG A 20 8.33 1.37 21.02
C ARG A 20 7.18 0.37 20.91
N THR A 21 6.01 0.71 21.45
CA THR A 21 4.80 -0.11 21.36
C THR A 21 4.40 -0.29 19.90
N VAL A 22 4.38 0.79 19.12
CA VAL A 22 4.05 0.74 17.68
C VAL A 22 5.11 -0.07 16.90
N GLU A 23 6.38 0.10 17.23
CA GLU A 23 7.47 -0.66 16.58
C GLU A 23 7.38 -2.16 16.86
N ILE A 24 7.04 -2.55 18.11
CA ILE A 24 6.80 -3.96 18.46
C ILE A 24 5.62 -4.52 17.65
N LEU A 25 4.49 -3.81 17.56
CA LEU A 25 3.33 -4.26 16.78
C LEU A 25 3.69 -4.43 15.30
N LYS A 26 4.40 -3.48 14.69
CA LYS A 26 4.88 -3.56 13.31
C LYS A 26 5.84 -4.74 13.09
N LEU A 27 6.68 -5.05 14.09
CA LEU A 27 7.62 -6.17 14.00
C LEU A 27 6.88 -7.51 14.11
N VAL A 28 5.96 -7.64 15.06
CA VAL A 28 5.14 -8.85 15.27
C VAL A 28 4.28 -9.14 14.04
N SER A 29 3.69 -8.11 13.40
CA SER A 29 2.83 -8.29 12.22
C SER A 29 3.55 -8.88 11.01
N LYS A 30 4.89 -8.70 10.91
CA LYS A 30 5.72 -9.25 9.83
C LYS A 30 6.16 -10.71 10.07
N LYS A 31 5.72 -11.34 11.16
CA LYS A 31 6.12 -12.69 11.57
C LYS A 31 4.90 -13.59 11.78
N PRO A 32 4.35 -14.19 10.70
CA PRO A 32 3.18 -15.07 10.80
C PRO A 32 3.39 -16.24 11.76
N ASP A 33 4.60 -16.81 11.78
CA ASP A 33 5.00 -17.91 12.69
C ASP A 33 5.34 -17.44 14.11
N GLY A 34 5.11 -16.16 14.38
CA GLY A 34 5.41 -15.51 15.65
C GLY A 34 6.88 -15.15 15.84
N ILE A 35 7.13 -14.34 16.88
CA ILE A 35 8.44 -13.84 17.26
C ILE A 35 8.60 -13.95 18.78
N THR A 36 9.80 -14.27 19.26
CA THR A 36 10.10 -14.35 20.70
C THR A 36 10.47 -12.98 21.29
N LEU A 37 10.41 -12.86 22.62
CA LEU A 37 10.83 -11.63 23.31
C LEU A 37 12.29 -11.27 23.03
N ASP A 38 13.18 -12.27 23.01
CA ASP A 38 14.60 -12.06 22.76
C ASP A 38 14.86 -11.57 21.33
N GLU A 39 14.12 -12.10 20.35
CA GLU A 39 14.18 -11.59 18.96
C GLU A 39 13.65 -10.16 18.82
N ILE A 40 12.61 -9.78 19.59
CA ILE A 40 12.10 -8.39 19.65
C ILE A 40 13.19 -7.48 20.20
N CYS A 41 13.78 -7.83 21.33
CA CYS A 41 14.86 -7.06 21.97
C CYS A 41 16.03 -6.83 21.01
N ALA A 42 16.48 -7.89 20.34
CA ALA A 42 17.61 -7.82 19.41
C ALA A 42 17.32 -6.96 18.18
N LYS A 43 16.10 -7.05 17.62
CA LYS A 43 15.73 -6.31 16.41
C LYS A 43 15.45 -4.82 16.63
N LEU A 44 14.96 -4.46 17.82
CA LEU A 44 14.58 -3.09 18.17
C LEU A 44 15.60 -2.41 19.10
N ASP A 45 16.72 -3.06 19.41
CA ASP A 45 17.73 -2.59 20.35
C ASP A 45 17.09 -2.08 21.66
N MET A 46 16.30 -2.96 22.31
CA MET A 46 15.54 -2.63 23.50
C MET A 46 15.99 -3.43 24.72
N PRO A 47 16.06 -2.79 25.92
CA PRO A 47 16.26 -3.52 27.17
C PRO A 47 15.12 -4.53 27.40
N LYS A 48 15.45 -5.74 27.83
CA LYS A 48 14.51 -6.86 28.03
C LYS A 48 13.37 -6.50 28.99
N THR A 49 13.62 -5.74 30.04
CA THR A 49 12.59 -5.26 30.97
C THR A 49 11.56 -4.39 30.29
N SER A 50 12.00 -3.37 29.54
CA SER A 50 11.08 -2.50 28.78
C SER A 50 10.27 -3.24 27.72
N ALA A 51 10.89 -4.16 27.01
CA ALA A 51 10.19 -4.98 26.01
C ALA A 51 9.17 -5.90 26.69
N TYR A 52 9.53 -6.52 27.82
CA TYR A 52 8.64 -7.39 28.59
C TYR A 52 7.39 -6.66 29.07
N ASP A 53 7.53 -5.47 29.64
CA ASP A 53 6.41 -4.68 30.16
C ASP A 53 5.43 -4.29 29.04
N ILE A 54 5.95 -3.85 27.88
CA ILE A 54 5.13 -3.51 26.71
C ILE A 54 4.45 -4.76 26.16
N VAL A 55 5.18 -5.84 25.95
CA VAL A 55 4.67 -7.09 25.39
C VAL A 55 3.60 -7.68 26.33
N THR A 56 3.81 -7.67 27.64
CA THR A 56 2.81 -8.14 28.62
C THR A 56 1.53 -7.33 28.54
N THR A 57 1.64 -6.01 28.44
CA THR A 57 0.48 -5.11 28.28
C THR A 57 -0.26 -5.41 26.95
N LEU A 58 0.47 -5.60 25.85
CA LEU A 58 -0.11 -5.93 24.54
C LEU A 58 -0.83 -7.30 24.55
N VAL A 59 -0.32 -8.28 25.29
CA VAL A 59 -0.98 -9.58 25.48
C VAL A 59 -2.27 -9.41 26.31
N GLN A 60 -2.21 -8.69 27.43
CA GLN A 60 -3.39 -8.45 28.28
C GLN A 60 -4.50 -7.70 27.56
N THR A 61 -4.15 -6.77 26.66
CA THR A 61 -5.11 -6.02 25.86
C THR A 61 -5.57 -6.76 24.61
N GLY A 62 -5.04 -7.95 24.33
CA GLY A 62 -5.37 -8.75 23.15
C GLY A 62 -4.84 -8.18 21.84
N MET A 63 -3.94 -7.18 21.90
CA MET A 63 -3.27 -6.63 20.71
C MET A 63 -2.30 -7.63 20.09
N ILE A 64 -1.66 -8.45 20.91
CA ILE A 64 -0.87 -9.61 20.49
C ILE A 64 -1.33 -10.85 21.23
N HIS A 65 -1.06 -12.01 20.66
CA HIS A 65 -1.40 -13.34 21.21
C HIS A 65 -0.12 -14.14 21.45
N VAL A 66 -0.14 -15.00 22.49
CA VAL A 66 0.95 -15.94 22.79
C VAL A 66 0.60 -17.29 22.17
N ALA A 67 1.37 -17.75 21.20
CA ALA A 67 1.27 -19.11 20.69
C ALA A 67 1.83 -20.08 21.73
N ARG A 68 0.97 -20.85 22.38
CA ARG A 68 1.31 -21.72 23.51
C ARG A 68 2.17 -22.95 23.13
N GLU A 69 2.11 -23.37 21.87
CA GLU A 69 2.74 -24.61 21.40
C GLU A 69 4.22 -24.48 21.03
N GLN A 70 4.77 -23.27 20.91
CA GLN A 70 6.15 -23.01 20.50
C GLN A 70 6.77 -21.86 21.30
N LYS A 71 7.54 -22.18 22.37
CA LYS A 71 8.47 -21.27 23.05
C LYS A 71 8.03 -19.81 23.17
N GLN A 72 6.84 -19.54 23.73
CA GLN A 72 6.31 -18.17 23.95
C GLN A 72 6.53 -17.23 22.73
N ARG A 73 6.04 -17.64 21.55
CA ARG A 73 6.06 -16.78 20.39
C ARG A 73 4.83 -15.87 20.40
N TYR A 74 5.04 -14.62 19.99
CA TYR A 74 3.98 -13.59 19.93
C TYR A 74 3.55 -13.40 18.48
N THR A 75 2.25 -13.41 18.23
CA THR A 75 1.59 -13.12 16.95
C THR A 75 0.59 -11.98 17.15
N ILE A 76 0.11 -11.38 16.05
CA ILE A 76 -0.94 -10.35 16.11
C ILE A 76 -2.21 -10.93 16.71
N GLY A 77 -2.81 -10.19 17.65
CA GLY A 77 -4.04 -10.58 18.34
C GLY A 77 -5.32 -10.02 17.71
N LEU A 78 -6.45 -10.55 18.12
CA LEU A 78 -7.76 -10.19 17.58
C LEU A 78 -8.12 -8.70 17.77
N THR A 79 -7.66 -8.07 18.85
CA THR A 79 -7.91 -6.63 19.08
C THR A 79 -7.26 -5.76 18.00
N ALA A 80 -6.05 -6.09 17.55
CA ALA A 80 -5.40 -5.38 16.46
C ALA A 80 -6.19 -5.50 15.15
N TYR A 81 -6.71 -6.70 14.83
CA TYR A 81 -7.60 -6.90 13.69
C TYR A 81 -8.88 -6.06 13.79
N ARG A 82 -9.55 -6.06 14.96
CA ARG A 82 -10.78 -5.27 15.18
C ARG A 82 -10.56 -3.77 15.04
N ILE A 83 -9.40 -3.28 15.44
CA ILE A 83 -9.04 -1.87 15.23
C ILE A 83 -8.81 -1.60 13.73
N GLY A 84 -8.05 -2.47 13.07
CA GLY A 84 -7.74 -2.31 11.65
C GLY A 84 -8.96 -2.42 10.74
N ILE A 85 -9.89 -3.34 11.01
CA ILE A 85 -11.09 -3.50 10.18
C ILE A 85 -12.01 -2.27 10.23
N ASN A 86 -12.02 -1.51 11.34
CA ASN A 86 -12.78 -0.28 11.42
C ASN A 86 -12.25 0.80 10.46
N TYR A 87 -10.96 0.79 10.12
CA TYR A 87 -10.44 1.69 9.08
C TYR A 87 -11.09 1.40 7.73
N THR A 88 -11.12 0.12 7.31
CA THR A 88 -11.72 -0.26 6.02
C THR A 88 -13.24 -0.14 6.04
N ASN A 89 -13.91 -0.43 7.16
CA ASN A 89 -15.36 -0.26 7.30
C ASN A 89 -15.80 1.22 7.24
N ASN A 90 -14.92 2.16 7.60
CA ASN A 90 -15.18 3.59 7.48
C ASN A 90 -14.86 4.14 6.07
N LEU A 91 -14.33 3.30 5.18
CA LEU A 91 -14.14 3.64 3.77
C LEU A 91 -15.40 3.25 2.99
N ASP A 92 -16.46 4.07 3.09
CA ASP A 92 -17.77 3.81 2.47
C ASP A 92 -17.68 3.44 0.98
N PHE A 93 -16.66 3.93 0.28
CA PHE A 93 -16.44 3.65 -1.12
C PHE A 93 -16.02 2.20 -1.41
N ILE A 94 -15.44 1.46 -0.46
CA ILE A 94 -14.98 0.08 -0.70
C ILE A 94 -16.14 -0.81 -1.10
N SER A 95 -17.29 -0.69 -0.44
CA SER A 95 -18.49 -1.46 -0.77
C SER A 95 -18.99 -1.20 -2.19
N THR A 96 -18.73 0.02 -2.71
CA THR A 96 -19.10 0.43 -4.07
C THR A 96 -18.14 -0.16 -5.12
N ILE A 97 -16.83 -0.17 -4.84
CA ILE A 97 -15.81 -0.65 -5.80
C ILE A 97 -15.62 -2.16 -5.79
N ASP A 98 -15.86 -2.83 -4.69
CA ASP A 98 -15.64 -4.29 -4.50
C ASP A 98 -16.28 -5.15 -5.61
N PRO A 99 -17.59 -5.05 -5.90
CA PRO A 99 -18.21 -5.87 -6.92
C PRO A 99 -17.64 -5.61 -8.32
N VAL A 100 -17.25 -4.36 -8.61
CA VAL A 100 -16.68 -3.96 -9.91
C VAL A 100 -15.28 -4.55 -10.07
N LEU A 101 -14.42 -4.44 -9.05
CA LEU A 101 -13.05 -4.95 -9.11
C LEU A 101 -13.00 -6.47 -9.09
N LYS A 102 -13.92 -7.13 -8.38
CA LYS A 102 -14.05 -8.58 -8.39
C LYS A 102 -14.47 -9.11 -9.77
N ALA A 103 -15.41 -8.43 -10.43
CA ALA A 103 -15.79 -8.77 -11.81
C ALA A 103 -14.63 -8.53 -12.78
N PHE A 104 -13.91 -7.41 -12.62
CA PHE A 104 -12.78 -7.05 -13.46
C PHE A 104 -11.61 -8.04 -13.34
N SER A 105 -11.30 -8.52 -12.14
CA SER A 105 -10.27 -9.55 -11.95
C SER A 105 -10.59 -10.83 -12.71
N ARG A 106 -11.87 -11.25 -12.75
CA ARG A 106 -12.32 -12.41 -13.52
C ARG A 106 -12.25 -12.16 -15.04
N GLU A 107 -12.66 -10.96 -15.47
CA GLU A 107 -12.63 -10.54 -16.88
C GLU A 107 -11.22 -10.59 -17.45
N VAL A 108 -10.23 -10.02 -16.75
CA VAL A 108 -8.84 -9.98 -17.21
C VAL A 108 -8.05 -11.25 -16.88
N GLY A 109 -8.59 -12.15 -16.05
CA GLY A 109 -7.90 -13.36 -15.59
C GLY A 109 -6.62 -13.08 -14.80
N LYS A 110 -6.53 -11.93 -14.12
CA LYS A 110 -5.33 -11.44 -13.43
C LYS A 110 -5.70 -10.89 -12.05
N THR A 111 -4.71 -10.82 -11.15
CA THR A 111 -4.91 -10.21 -9.82
C THR A 111 -5.07 -8.69 -9.95
N VAL A 112 -6.13 -8.18 -9.33
CA VAL A 112 -6.44 -6.75 -9.28
C VAL A 112 -6.26 -6.24 -7.86
N PHE A 113 -5.61 -5.10 -7.70
CA PHE A 113 -5.45 -4.41 -6.43
C PHE A 113 -6.12 -3.05 -6.46
N PHE A 114 -6.57 -2.60 -5.30
CA PHE A 114 -6.82 -1.19 -5.03
C PHE A 114 -5.86 -0.73 -3.93
N GLY A 115 -5.18 0.38 -4.15
CA GLY A 115 -4.22 0.94 -3.21
C GLY A 115 -4.40 2.44 -3.03
N ILE A 116 -3.99 2.92 -1.86
CA ILE A 116 -3.97 4.32 -1.49
C ILE A 116 -2.56 4.76 -1.12
N ARG A 117 -2.32 6.05 -1.19
CA ARG A 117 -1.04 6.63 -0.75
C ARG A 117 -0.99 6.72 0.79
N SER A 118 0.15 6.37 1.35
CA SER A 118 0.51 6.63 2.74
C SER A 118 1.94 7.16 2.75
N ASP A 119 2.08 8.47 2.90
CA ASP A 119 3.35 9.21 2.80
C ASP A 119 4.05 8.99 1.45
N ASP A 120 5.24 8.37 1.46
CA ASP A 120 6.09 8.03 0.31
C ASP A 120 5.84 6.61 -0.25
N SER A 121 4.74 6.00 0.13
CA SER A 121 4.46 4.60 -0.15
C SER A 121 3.00 4.37 -0.53
N ILE A 122 2.73 3.20 -1.13
CA ILE A 122 1.40 2.69 -1.41
C ILE A 122 1.06 1.61 -0.39
N VAL A 123 -0.18 1.65 0.11
CA VAL A 123 -0.76 0.57 0.91
C VAL A 123 -1.88 -0.10 0.12
N TYR A 124 -1.80 -1.41 -0.03
CA TYR A 124 -2.84 -2.20 -0.68
C TYR A 124 -4.04 -2.36 0.26
N ILE A 125 -5.21 -1.86 -0.15
CA ILE A 125 -6.44 -1.90 0.65
C ILE A 125 -7.33 -3.07 0.25
N CYS A 126 -7.38 -3.41 -1.04
CA CYS A 126 -8.13 -4.54 -1.56
C CYS A 126 -7.27 -5.39 -2.50
N LYS A 127 -7.56 -6.69 -2.54
CA LYS A 127 -6.98 -7.66 -3.48
C LYS A 127 -8.09 -8.56 -4.00
N PHE A 128 -8.19 -8.70 -5.32
CA PHE A 128 -9.15 -9.55 -6.01
C PHE A 128 -8.39 -10.52 -6.91
N GLU A 129 -8.61 -11.80 -6.71
CA GLU A 129 -7.90 -12.85 -7.44
C GLU A 129 -8.86 -13.54 -8.43
N PRO A 130 -8.38 -13.88 -9.63
CA PRO A 130 -9.14 -14.72 -10.58
C PRO A 130 -9.25 -16.16 -10.05
N GLU A 131 -9.95 -17.03 -10.77
CA GLU A 131 -10.10 -18.45 -10.40
C GLU A 131 -8.76 -19.21 -10.31
N ASN A 132 -7.79 -18.84 -11.16
CA ASN A 132 -6.44 -19.39 -11.17
C ASN A 132 -5.41 -18.27 -10.92
N PRO A 133 -5.24 -17.83 -9.67
CA PRO A 133 -4.38 -16.70 -9.34
C PRO A 133 -2.90 -17.06 -9.48
N ILE A 134 -2.11 -16.08 -9.90
CA ILE A 134 -0.67 -16.12 -9.74
C ILE A 134 -0.36 -15.80 -8.27
N ILE A 135 0.53 -16.57 -7.65
CA ILE A 135 1.00 -16.24 -6.30
C ILE A 135 1.79 -14.92 -6.37
N THR A 136 1.25 -13.88 -5.76
CA THR A 136 1.92 -12.58 -5.61
C THR A 136 2.36 -12.41 -4.16
N THR A 137 3.49 -11.75 -3.96
CA THR A 137 4.00 -11.41 -2.61
C THR A 137 3.16 -10.33 -1.94
N ALA A 138 2.46 -9.52 -2.73
CA ALA A 138 1.61 -8.43 -2.25
C ALA A 138 0.29 -8.97 -1.67
N THR A 139 -0.01 -8.54 -0.46
CA THR A 139 -1.27 -8.81 0.27
C THR A 139 -1.89 -7.50 0.76
N VAL A 140 -3.16 -7.54 1.16
CA VAL A 140 -3.80 -6.39 1.82
C VAL A 140 -2.98 -5.98 3.04
N GLY A 141 -2.74 -4.67 3.18
CA GLY A 141 -1.86 -4.09 4.20
C GLY A 141 -0.37 -4.04 3.82
N THR A 142 0.06 -4.67 2.71
CA THR A 142 1.43 -4.51 2.21
C THR A 142 1.70 -3.05 1.88
N LYS A 143 2.90 -2.58 2.24
CA LYS A 143 3.39 -1.24 1.96
C LYS A 143 4.57 -1.33 0.99
N ASN A 144 4.43 -0.73 -0.20
CA ASN A 144 5.46 -0.69 -1.24
C ASN A 144 5.85 0.74 -1.60
N PRO A 145 7.09 0.95 -2.10
CA PRO A 145 7.53 2.28 -2.52
C PRO A 145 6.66 2.85 -3.64
N ILE A 146 6.42 4.16 -3.60
CA ILE A 146 5.52 4.83 -4.54
C ILE A 146 6.11 4.97 -5.94
N TYR A 147 7.43 5.06 -6.07
CA TYR A 147 8.12 5.37 -7.34
C TYR A 147 8.30 4.18 -8.28
N CYS A 148 8.25 2.95 -7.78
CA CYS A 148 8.46 1.72 -8.55
C CYS A 148 7.24 0.79 -8.58
N THR A 149 6.05 1.34 -8.38
CA THR A 149 4.77 0.62 -8.50
C THR A 149 3.82 1.34 -9.43
N SER A 150 3.05 0.61 -10.23
CA SER A 150 2.04 1.21 -11.12
C SER A 150 0.97 2.00 -10.35
N LEU A 151 0.56 1.53 -9.15
CA LEU A 151 -0.33 2.26 -8.25
C LEU A 151 0.26 3.60 -7.83
N GLY A 152 1.53 3.60 -7.43
CA GLY A 152 2.20 4.81 -6.96
C GLY A 152 2.38 5.84 -8.05
N LYS A 153 2.81 5.42 -9.23
CA LYS A 153 2.93 6.28 -10.41
C LYS A 153 1.58 6.86 -10.82
N ALA A 154 0.52 6.04 -10.83
CA ALA A 154 -0.83 6.48 -11.16
C ALA A 154 -1.35 7.55 -10.18
N ILE A 155 -1.14 7.38 -8.86
CA ILE A 155 -1.54 8.38 -7.86
C ILE A 155 -0.69 9.65 -7.99
N MET A 156 0.65 9.51 -8.06
CA MET A 156 1.55 10.66 -8.08
C MET A 156 1.40 11.51 -9.34
N ALA A 157 1.03 10.90 -10.46
CA ALA A 157 0.79 11.63 -11.70
C ALA A 157 -0.34 12.66 -11.55
N TYR A 158 -1.30 12.43 -10.68
CA TYR A 158 -2.47 13.30 -10.48
C TYR A 158 -2.51 13.94 -9.09
N THR A 159 -1.48 13.78 -8.28
CA THR A 159 -1.29 14.53 -7.03
C THR A 159 -0.94 15.99 -7.36
N GLU A 160 -1.51 16.94 -6.61
CA GLU A 160 -1.20 18.37 -6.74
C GLU A 160 0.31 18.64 -6.61
N ASP A 161 0.82 19.64 -7.32
CA ASP A 161 2.25 19.89 -7.46
C ASP A 161 2.95 20.13 -6.12
N GLU A 162 2.37 20.92 -5.23
CA GLU A 162 2.94 21.20 -3.89
C GLU A 162 3.05 19.93 -3.03
N ASP A 163 2.00 19.10 -2.98
CA ASP A 163 1.98 17.85 -2.23
C ASP A 163 2.94 16.83 -2.87
N ARG A 164 2.96 16.75 -4.21
CA ARG A 164 3.87 15.90 -4.97
C ARG A 164 5.33 16.24 -4.67
N ASP A 165 5.69 17.50 -4.69
CA ASP A 165 7.06 17.96 -4.39
C ASP A 165 7.44 17.64 -2.94
N GLY A 166 6.52 17.81 -2.00
CA GLY A 166 6.68 17.40 -0.61
C GLY A 166 6.96 15.91 -0.46
N VAL A 167 6.28 15.06 -1.23
CA VAL A 167 6.52 13.61 -1.25
C VAL A 167 7.88 13.30 -1.88
N LEU A 168 8.15 13.85 -3.06
CA LEU A 168 9.39 13.59 -3.81
C LEU A 168 10.66 13.97 -3.03
N SER A 169 10.59 15.02 -2.20
CA SER A 169 11.72 15.43 -1.35
C SER A 169 12.08 14.41 -0.27
N ARG A 170 11.18 13.49 0.09
CA ARG A 170 11.37 12.47 1.12
C ARG A 170 11.71 11.10 0.56
N ILE A 171 11.50 10.87 -0.75
CA ILE A 171 11.75 9.57 -1.38
C ILE A 171 13.24 9.27 -1.44
N SER A 172 13.62 8.11 -0.94
CA SER A 172 14.91 7.50 -1.21
C SER A 172 14.76 6.52 -2.37
N PHE A 173 15.17 6.92 -3.57
CA PHE A 173 15.12 6.09 -4.77
C PHE A 173 16.13 4.94 -4.67
N LYS A 174 15.69 3.79 -4.15
CA LYS A 174 16.51 2.58 -4.03
C LYS A 174 16.31 1.70 -5.26
N LYS A 175 17.38 1.13 -5.76
CA LYS A 175 17.35 0.14 -6.84
C LYS A 175 16.83 -1.21 -6.29
N HIS A 176 15.77 -1.73 -6.89
CA HIS A 176 15.22 -3.07 -6.61
C HIS A 176 15.58 -4.04 -7.73
N THR A 177 15.51 -3.60 -8.99
CA THR A 177 15.89 -4.34 -10.18
C THR A 177 16.74 -3.44 -11.09
N ASP A 178 17.21 -3.97 -12.20
CA ASP A 178 17.92 -3.16 -13.20
C ASP A 178 17.01 -2.15 -13.94
N ARG A 179 15.71 -2.25 -13.75
CA ARG A 179 14.69 -1.40 -14.38
C ARG A 179 14.10 -0.35 -13.45
N THR A 180 14.43 -0.39 -12.16
CA THR A 180 13.91 0.55 -11.18
C THR A 180 14.28 1.98 -11.55
N ILE A 181 13.32 2.88 -11.58
CA ILE A 181 13.54 4.33 -11.66
C ILE A 181 14.30 4.74 -10.39
N CYS A 182 15.49 5.35 -10.57
CA CYS A 182 16.40 5.65 -9.47
C CYS A 182 16.65 7.15 -9.27
N THR A 183 16.02 8.03 -10.04
CA THR A 183 16.15 9.48 -9.89
C THR A 183 14.82 10.19 -9.91
N ARG A 184 14.77 11.36 -9.27
CA ARG A 184 13.59 12.22 -9.28
C ARG A 184 13.21 12.64 -10.70
N GLU A 185 14.19 13.02 -11.51
CA GLU A 185 14.00 13.51 -12.89
C GLU A 185 13.42 12.42 -13.79
N GLU A 186 13.85 11.16 -13.63
CA GLU A 186 13.28 10.02 -14.35
C GLU A 186 11.84 9.80 -13.92
N PHE A 187 11.57 9.86 -12.61
CA PHE A 187 10.23 9.66 -12.09
C PHE A 187 9.26 10.77 -12.56
N GLU A 188 9.66 12.03 -12.55
CA GLU A 188 8.85 13.15 -13.05
C GLU A 188 8.52 13.01 -14.55
N ARG A 189 9.48 12.52 -15.36
CA ARG A 189 9.23 12.20 -16.79
C ARG A 189 8.20 11.07 -16.92
N GLU A 190 8.31 10.04 -16.09
CA GLU A 190 7.37 8.94 -16.07
C GLU A 190 5.97 9.44 -15.69
N LEU A 191 5.82 10.27 -14.64
CA LEU A 191 4.54 10.84 -14.23
C LEU A 191 3.87 11.66 -15.36
N LYS A 192 4.68 12.38 -16.17
CA LYS A 192 4.17 13.08 -17.33
C LYS A 192 3.62 12.11 -18.38
N SER A 193 4.35 11.03 -18.68
CA SER A 193 3.88 9.98 -19.59
C SER A 193 2.59 9.32 -19.07
N VAL A 194 2.47 9.10 -17.76
CA VAL A 194 1.25 8.57 -17.15
C VAL A 194 0.04 9.49 -17.39
N ARG A 195 0.21 10.81 -17.25
CA ARG A 195 -0.86 11.78 -17.54
C ARG A 195 -1.29 11.76 -19.00
N GLU A 196 -0.34 11.60 -19.93
CA GLU A 196 -0.61 11.54 -21.36
C GLU A 196 -1.35 10.27 -21.77
N LYS A 197 -1.03 9.13 -21.13
CA LYS A 197 -1.60 7.81 -21.44
C LYS A 197 -2.87 7.49 -20.66
N GLY A 198 -3.06 8.10 -19.48
CA GLY A 198 -4.12 7.77 -18.53
C GLY A 198 -3.85 6.53 -17.67
N TYR A 199 -2.70 5.86 -17.83
CA TYR A 199 -2.29 4.71 -17.03
C TYR A 199 -0.80 4.69 -16.79
N ALA A 200 -0.39 4.03 -15.72
CA ALA A 200 1.00 3.81 -15.32
C ALA A 200 1.42 2.37 -15.58
N PHE A 201 2.69 2.17 -15.87
CA PHE A 201 3.28 0.86 -16.07
C PHE A 201 4.47 0.65 -15.13
N ASP A 202 4.43 -0.44 -14.37
CA ASP A 202 5.58 -0.97 -13.63
C ASP A 202 6.18 -2.09 -14.48
N ALA A 203 7.26 -1.76 -15.18
CA ALA A 203 7.95 -2.63 -16.11
C ALA A 203 9.01 -3.48 -15.38
N ARG A 204 8.61 -4.26 -14.38
CA ARG A 204 9.52 -5.08 -13.57
C ARG A 204 10.47 -4.24 -12.70
N GLU A 205 9.98 -3.14 -12.17
CA GLU A 205 10.79 -2.18 -11.41
C GLU A 205 10.92 -2.57 -9.94
N LEU A 206 9.87 -3.19 -9.36
CA LEU A 206 9.89 -3.69 -7.99
C LEU A 206 10.31 -5.16 -7.92
N GLU A 207 9.82 -6.00 -8.84
CA GLU A 207 10.09 -7.43 -8.91
C GLU A 207 10.42 -7.84 -10.37
N GLU A 208 11.51 -8.59 -10.57
CA GLU A 208 12.05 -8.92 -11.92
C GLU A 208 11.09 -9.68 -12.83
N HIS A 209 10.11 -10.36 -12.25
CA HIS A 209 9.19 -11.25 -13.01
C HIS A 209 7.77 -10.71 -13.07
N MET A 210 7.48 -9.58 -12.43
CA MET A 210 6.14 -9.00 -12.34
C MET A 210 6.03 -7.74 -13.18
N GLU A 211 4.94 -7.62 -13.92
CA GLU A 211 4.55 -6.39 -14.58
C GLU A 211 3.16 -5.98 -14.12
N CYS A 212 2.99 -4.69 -13.85
CA CYS A 212 1.75 -4.15 -13.33
C CYS A 212 1.33 -2.92 -14.14
N VAL A 213 0.05 -2.85 -14.45
CA VAL A 213 -0.56 -1.68 -15.07
C VAL A 213 -1.54 -1.06 -14.08
N GLY A 214 -1.46 0.26 -13.86
CA GLY A 214 -2.31 0.95 -12.89
C GLY A 214 -2.95 2.20 -13.44
N ALA A 215 -4.12 2.56 -12.91
CA ALA A 215 -4.81 3.78 -13.27
C ALA A 215 -5.37 4.48 -12.02
N PRO A 216 -5.46 5.83 -12.03
CA PRO A 216 -5.97 6.61 -10.91
C PRO A 216 -7.48 6.39 -10.73
N VAL A 217 -7.93 6.58 -9.51
CA VAL A 217 -9.34 6.64 -9.14
C VAL A 217 -9.57 7.94 -8.37
N PHE A 218 -10.48 8.77 -8.87
CA PHE A 218 -10.79 10.09 -8.33
C PHE A 218 -12.05 10.07 -7.47
N GLY A 219 -12.08 10.95 -6.47
CA GLY A 219 -13.25 11.21 -5.65
C GLY A 219 -14.13 12.32 -6.19
N GLN A 220 -15.25 12.55 -5.53
CA GLN A 220 -16.22 13.61 -5.87
C GLN A 220 -15.58 15.01 -5.88
N ASP A 221 -14.56 15.23 -5.05
CA ASP A 221 -13.82 16.49 -4.96
C ASP A 221 -12.80 16.71 -6.08
N GLY A 222 -12.66 15.76 -6.99
CA GLY A 222 -11.69 15.79 -8.08
C GLY A 222 -10.28 15.35 -7.70
N ASN A 223 -10.05 15.05 -6.44
CA ASN A 223 -8.74 14.56 -5.97
C ASN A 223 -8.58 13.07 -6.22
N VAL A 224 -7.33 12.65 -6.44
CA VAL A 224 -7.00 11.22 -6.54
C VAL A 224 -7.13 10.56 -5.16
N MET A 225 -8.11 9.65 -5.02
CA MET A 225 -8.36 8.90 -3.79
C MET A 225 -7.42 7.70 -3.64
N GLY A 226 -7.05 7.11 -4.77
CA GLY A 226 -6.25 5.91 -4.84
C GLY A 226 -6.03 5.50 -6.29
N ALA A 227 -5.62 4.27 -6.49
CA ALA A 227 -5.48 3.69 -7.82
C ALA A 227 -5.88 2.22 -7.82
N ILE A 228 -6.21 1.72 -9.01
CA ILE A 228 -6.31 0.30 -9.28
C ILE A 228 -5.07 -0.18 -10.02
N SER A 229 -4.72 -1.46 -9.87
CA SER A 229 -3.72 -2.08 -10.73
C SER A 229 -4.06 -3.52 -11.06
N VAL A 230 -3.63 -3.95 -12.23
CA VAL A 230 -3.62 -5.33 -12.67
C VAL A 230 -2.18 -5.82 -12.63
N SER A 231 -1.95 -6.92 -11.92
CA SER A 231 -0.63 -7.56 -11.78
C SER A 231 -0.58 -8.89 -12.50
N SER A 232 0.50 -9.13 -13.23
CA SER A 232 0.75 -10.36 -13.95
C SER A 232 2.24 -10.71 -14.00
N LEU A 233 2.55 -11.99 -14.22
CA LEU A 233 3.89 -12.38 -14.62
C LEU A 233 4.19 -11.78 -16.00
N TYR A 234 5.42 -11.34 -16.17
CA TYR A 234 5.92 -10.87 -17.46
C TYR A 234 5.68 -11.88 -18.58
N LYS A 235 5.08 -11.41 -19.67
CA LYS A 235 4.90 -12.18 -20.90
C LYS A 235 5.28 -11.32 -22.10
N PRO A 236 6.30 -11.70 -22.89
CA PRO A 236 6.73 -10.92 -24.07
C PRO A 236 5.63 -10.71 -25.12
N THR A 237 4.61 -11.56 -25.11
CA THR A 237 3.48 -11.53 -26.07
C THR A 237 2.27 -10.75 -25.57
N GLU A 238 2.31 -10.22 -24.36
CA GLU A 238 1.21 -9.43 -23.78
C GLU A 238 1.19 -8.04 -24.39
N ASP A 239 0.02 -7.57 -24.81
CA ASP A 239 -0.20 -6.18 -25.21
C ASP A 239 -0.50 -5.32 -23.97
N TYR A 240 0.56 -4.82 -23.33
CA TYR A 240 0.44 -3.99 -22.13
C TYR A 240 -0.19 -2.62 -22.39
N ASP A 241 -0.14 -2.11 -23.63
CA ASP A 241 -0.84 -0.87 -23.97
C ASP A 241 -2.35 -1.10 -24.07
N ALA A 242 -2.79 -2.22 -24.62
CA ALA A 242 -4.21 -2.59 -24.62
C ALA A 242 -4.71 -2.82 -23.19
N LEU A 243 -3.93 -3.52 -22.36
CA LEU A 243 -4.24 -3.71 -20.94
C LEU A 243 -4.28 -2.36 -20.20
N GLY A 244 -3.36 -1.43 -20.52
CA GLY A 244 -3.30 -0.08 -19.97
C GLY A 244 -4.58 0.70 -20.23
N ARG A 245 -5.06 0.72 -21.45
CA ARG A 245 -6.33 1.36 -21.81
C ARG A 245 -7.50 0.75 -21.04
N LEU A 246 -7.56 -0.58 -20.95
CA LEU A 246 -8.63 -1.29 -20.23
C LEU A 246 -8.63 -0.92 -18.72
N VAL A 247 -7.45 -0.85 -18.10
CA VAL A 247 -7.30 -0.45 -16.70
C VAL A 247 -7.66 1.03 -16.50
N SER A 248 -7.28 1.91 -17.43
CA SER A 248 -7.66 3.33 -17.43
C SER A 248 -9.18 3.49 -17.51
N ASP A 249 -9.84 2.80 -18.44
CA ASP A 249 -11.31 2.81 -18.57
C ASP A 249 -11.99 2.35 -17.27
N LYS A 250 -11.41 1.33 -16.61
CA LYS A 250 -11.91 0.83 -15.34
C LYS A 250 -11.71 1.85 -14.22
N GLY A 251 -10.56 2.53 -14.13
CA GLY A 251 -10.31 3.63 -13.22
C GLY A 251 -11.32 4.77 -13.39
N ALA A 252 -11.59 5.16 -14.65
CA ALA A 252 -12.60 6.16 -14.97
C ALA A 252 -14.02 5.70 -14.58
N GLN A 253 -14.37 4.42 -14.80
CA GLN A 253 -15.65 3.87 -14.36
C GLN A 253 -15.81 3.98 -12.84
N LEU A 254 -14.78 3.59 -12.07
CA LEU A 254 -14.80 3.67 -10.62
C LEU A 254 -14.92 5.11 -10.13
N SER A 255 -14.16 6.03 -10.73
CA SER A 255 -14.21 7.45 -10.40
C SER A 255 -15.63 8.01 -10.55
N ARG A 256 -16.33 7.68 -11.65
CA ARG A 256 -17.74 8.07 -11.86
C ARG A 256 -18.67 7.48 -10.80
N LEU A 257 -18.49 6.20 -10.42
CA LEU A 257 -19.27 5.57 -9.34
C LEU A 257 -19.06 6.25 -8.00
N LEU A 258 -17.88 6.84 -7.78
CA LEU A 258 -17.51 7.60 -6.58
C LEU A 258 -17.85 9.09 -6.67
N GLY A 259 -18.63 9.49 -7.69
CA GLY A 259 -19.15 10.85 -7.82
C GLY A 259 -18.24 11.83 -8.56
N TYR A 260 -17.16 11.36 -9.20
CA TYR A 260 -16.34 12.22 -10.05
C TYR A 260 -17.06 12.57 -11.36
N ILE A 261 -17.16 13.86 -11.68
CA ILE A 261 -17.85 14.39 -12.85
C ILE A 261 -16.92 14.99 -13.91
N GLY A 262 -15.59 14.98 -13.68
CA GLY A 262 -14.60 15.47 -14.64
C GLY A 262 -14.30 14.45 -15.76
N HIS A 263 -13.47 14.87 -16.70
CA HIS A 263 -12.90 13.98 -17.73
C HIS A 263 -11.59 13.38 -17.19
N VAL A 264 -11.47 12.06 -17.24
CA VAL A 264 -10.26 11.30 -16.91
C VAL A 264 -9.50 11.02 -18.20
#